data_88a65768284dc38a45fa7733cf35022f
#
_entry.id   88a65768284dc38a45fa7733cf35022f
#
_cell.length_a   1.000
_cell.length_b   1.000
_cell.length_c   1.000
_cell.angle_alpha   90.00
_cell.angle_beta   90.00
_cell.angle_gamma   90.00
#
_symmetry.space_group_name_H-M   'P 1'
#
loop_
_entity.id
_entity.type
_entity.pdbx_description
1 polymer ?
#
loop_
_entity_poly.entity_id
_entity_poly.type
_entity_poly.pdbx_seq_one_letter_code
_entity_poly.pdbx_strand_id
1 'polypeptide(L)'
;SYYDEAIEATEKYRKIDTTNIAVNRQNALAYCLKQDYPTAIRRYQYLVNQGDSTFHTCYYLGISYYAIERYYEAHDFLEAARKYDPENVNLLYYLGRSCAKTSWKKQGVEYLEQAINLSIPKDSSMVRLYIGMTDCYKMAQMYKEQLASIKERYQKYDRQNHKLLYDMAHLSFFALKDRKSTERYLEAFLKTRPKDEKAEQAKLNEKGELVLGITNYYNAADNWLKAV
;
A
#
# COMPACT_ATOMS: atom_id res chain seq x y z
N SER A 1 1.17 -1.67 27.19
CA SER A 1 0.09 -1.78 26.19
C SER A 1 -0.41 -3.21 26.14
N TYR A 2 -1.60 -3.44 25.58
CA TYR A 2 -2.14 -4.79 25.42
C TYR A 2 -1.16 -5.78 24.75
N TYR A 3 -0.41 -5.34 23.78
CA TYR A 3 0.61 -6.17 23.11
C TYR A 3 1.81 -6.48 24.02
N ASP A 4 2.23 -5.57 24.88
CA ASP A 4 3.33 -5.81 25.85
C ASP A 4 2.95 -6.86 26.88
N GLU A 5 1.71 -6.83 27.36
CA GLU A 5 1.18 -7.83 28.29
C GLU A 5 1.11 -9.22 27.63
N ALA A 6 0.64 -9.29 26.38
CA ALA A 6 0.61 -10.52 25.62
C ALA A 6 2.02 -11.08 25.35
N ILE A 7 2.99 -10.22 25.05
CA ILE A 7 4.40 -10.61 24.88
C ILE A 7 4.94 -11.15 26.20
N GLU A 8 4.77 -10.43 27.31
CA GLU A 8 5.26 -10.86 28.62
C GLU A 8 4.69 -12.24 29.05
N ALA A 9 3.38 -12.41 28.90
CA ALA A 9 2.70 -13.68 29.23
C ALA A 9 3.23 -14.84 28.38
N THR A 10 3.33 -14.64 27.06
CA THR A 10 3.80 -15.68 26.13
C THR A 10 5.29 -15.98 26.31
N GLU A 11 6.15 -14.98 26.60
CA GLU A 11 7.56 -15.21 26.89
C GLU A 11 7.76 -15.97 28.22
N LYS A 12 6.96 -15.71 29.25
CA LYS A 12 6.97 -16.52 30.49
C LYS A 12 6.66 -17.98 30.20
N TYR A 13 5.62 -18.27 29.40
CA TYR A 13 5.28 -19.65 29.03
C TYR A 13 6.38 -20.30 28.21
N ARG A 14 6.97 -19.59 27.26
CA ARG A 14 8.05 -20.09 26.41
C ARG A 14 9.34 -20.45 27.14
N LYS A 15 9.55 -19.91 28.34
CA LYS A 15 10.65 -20.35 29.23
C LYS A 15 10.44 -21.77 29.76
N ILE A 16 9.19 -22.23 29.81
CA ILE A 16 8.81 -23.55 30.30
C ILE A 16 8.70 -24.53 29.13
N ASP A 17 8.02 -24.14 28.06
CA ASP A 17 7.82 -24.93 26.85
C ASP A 17 7.97 -24.07 25.61
N THR A 18 9.06 -24.29 24.88
CA THR A 18 9.36 -23.59 23.62
C THR A 18 8.65 -24.21 22.42
N THR A 19 8.06 -25.41 22.57
CA THR A 19 7.52 -26.19 21.42
C THR A 19 6.05 -25.95 21.18
N ASN A 20 5.33 -25.32 22.10
CA ASN A 20 3.92 -25.07 21.99
C ASN A 20 3.60 -24.11 20.83
N ILE A 21 3.08 -24.67 19.74
CA ILE A 21 2.77 -23.92 18.50
C ILE A 21 1.77 -22.80 18.75
N ALA A 22 0.72 -23.03 19.54
CA ALA A 22 -0.32 -22.04 19.80
C ALA A 22 0.25 -20.81 20.52
N VAL A 23 1.04 -21.01 21.56
CA VAL A 23 1.70 -19.92 22.29
C VAL A 23 2.73 -19.19 21.42
N ASN A 24 3.50 -19.93 20.62
CA ASN A 24 4.45 -19.33 19.69
C ASN A 24 3.78 -18.48 18.62
N ARG A 25 2.60 -18.89 18.10
CA ARG A 25 1.81 -18.06 17.18
C ARG A 25 1.34 -16.77 17.83
N GLN A 26 0.80 -16.83 19.07
CA GLN A 26 0.35 -15.64 19.80
C GLN A 26 1.53 -14.70 20.10
N ASN A 27 2.67 -15.24 20.49
CA ASN A 27 3.89 -14.47 20.70
C ASN A 27 4.33 -13.74 19.42
N ALA A 28 4.42 -14.48 18.30
CA ALA A 28 4.79 -13.90 16.99
C ALA A 28 3.81 -12.83 16.54
N LEU A 29 2.50 -13.06 16.71
CA LEU A 29 1.46 -12.10 16.37
C LEU A 29 1.56 -10.82 17.21
N ALA A 30 1.81 -10.96 18.53
CA ALA A 30 1.94 -9.80 19.40
C ALA A 30 3.13 -8.90 19.00
N TYR A 31 4.27 -9.47 18.63
CA TYR A 31 5.39 -8.70 18.07
C TYR A 31 5.04 -8.07 16.72
N CYS A 32 4.34 -8.77 15.84
CA CYS A 32 3.89 -8.24 14.55
C CYS A 32 2.95 -7.03 14.72
N LEU A 33 1.96 -7.14 15.61
CA LEU A 33 1.00 -6.06 15.89
C LEU A 33 1.64 -4.88 16.62
N LYS A 34 2.68 -5.14 17.42
CA LYS A 34 3.52 -4.11 18.04
C LYS A 34 4.47 -3.43 17.02
N GLN A 35 4.50 -3.93 15.79
CA GLN A 35 5.39 -3.47 14.70
C GLN A 35 6.88 -3.80 14.92
N ASP A 36 7.20 -4.69 15.86
CA ASP A 36 8.55 -5.28 15.95
C ASP A 36 8.67 -6.44 14.94
N TYR A 37 8.70 -6.06 13.67
CA TYR A 37 8.75 -6.99 12.55
C TYR A 37 10.00 -7.89 12.54
N PRO A 38 11.20 -7.41 12.90
CA PRO A 38 12.37 -8.28 12.96
C PRO A 38 12.21 -9.43 13.98
N THR A 39 11.62 -9.16 15.14
CA THR A 39 11.33 -10.19 16.13
C THR A 39 10.19 -11.10 15.67
N ALA A 40 9.10 -10.54 15.13
CA ALA A 40 8.00 -11.31 14.57
C ALA A 40 8.47 -12.30 13.50
N ILE A 41 9.33 -11.87 12.58
CA ILE A 41 9.93 -12.73 11.54
C ILE A 41 10.67 -13.91 12.19
N ARG A 42 11.56 -13.66 13.16
CA ARG A 42 12.28 -14.75 13.83
C ARG A 42 11.34 -15.76 14.49
N ARG A 43 10.25 -15.28 15.12
CA ARG A 43 9.25 -16.13 15.77
C ARG A 43 8.43 -16.93 14.77
N TYR A 44 7.99 -16.32 13.68
CA TYR A 44 7.25 -17.03 12.62
C TYR A 44 8.14 -18.00 11.86
N GLN A 45 9.40 -17.66 11.59
CA GLN A 45 10.35 -18.62 10.97
C GLN A 45 10.58 -19.84 11.84
N TYR A 46 10.65 -19.67 13.17
CA TYR A 46 10.72 -20.78 14.10
C TYR A 46 9.50 -21.70 13.95
N LEU A 47 8.28 -21.14 13.83
CA LEU A 47 7.05 -21.91 13.59
C LEU A 47 7.08 -22.67 12.26
N VAL A 48 7.51 -22.03 11.20
CA VAL A 48 7.69 -22.69 9.88
C VAL A 48 8.66 -23.86 9.96
N ASN A 49 9.77 -23.70 10.68
CA ASN A 49 10.77 -24.77 10.90
C ASN A 49 10.21 -25.92 11.74
N GLN A 50 9.17 -25.69 12.56
CA GLN A 50 8.42 -26.72 13.28
C GLN A 50 7.29 -27.35 12.44
N GLY A 51 7.19 -27.01 11.15
CA GLY A 51 6.18 -27.53 10.24
C GLY A 51 4.86 -26.75 10.24
N ASP A 52 4.77 -25.60 10.96
CA ASP A 52 3.58 -24.76 10.97
C ASP A 52 3.54 -23.83 9.76
N SER A 53 2.93 -24.30 8.68
CA SER A 53 2.71 -23.53 7.45
C SER A 53 1.24 -23.16 7.22
N THR A 54 0.50 -22.91 8.29
CA THR A 54 -0.92 -22.48 8.22
C THR A 54 -1.07 -21.08 7.59
N PHE A 55 -2.31 -20.75 7.19
CA PHE A 55 -2.66 -19.40 6.73
C PHE A 55 -2.11 -18.31 7.65
N HIS A 56 -2.40 -18.43 8.96
CA HIS A 56 -1.98 -17.44 9.95
C HIS A 56 -0.46 -17.20 9.93
N THR A 57 0.31 -18.28 10.01
CA THR A 57 1.78 -18.20 10.07
C THR A 57 2.36 -17.61 8.78
N CYS A 58 1.91 -18.10 7.62
CA CYS A 58 2.38 -17.60 6.33
C CYS A 58 1.97 -16.14 6.08
N TYR A 59 0.71 -15.80 6.41
CA TYR A 59 0.17 -14.46 6.19
C TYR A 59 0.90 -13.39 7.00
N TYR A 60 1.03 -13.58 8.31
CA TYR A 60 1.68 -12.58 9.16
C TYR A 60 3.21 -12.55 8.98
N LEU A 61 3.83 -13.67 8.62
CA LEU A 61 5.23 -13.67 8.21
C LEU A 61 5.44 -12.87 6.92
N GLY A 62 4.58 -13.07 5.94
CA GLY A 62 4.60 -12.31 4.69
C GLY A 62 4.38 -10.81 4.91
N ILE A 63 3.41 -10.42 5.76
CA ILE A 63 3.21 -9.01 6.15
C ILE A 63 4.44 -8.44 6.86
N SER A 64 5.06 -9.22 7.76
CA SER A 64 6.25 -8.76 8.48
C SER A 64 7.43 -8.52 7.53
N TYR A 65 7.61 -9.38 6.52
CA TYR A 65 8.61 -9.17 5.47
C TYR A 65 8.27 -7.95 4.60
N TYR A 66 7.00 -7.77 4.23
CA TYR A 66 6.55 -6.60 3.49
C TYR A 66 6.87 -5.29 4.23
N ALA A 67 6.64 -5.27 5.55
CA ALA A 67 6.87 -4.09 6.38
C ALA A 67 8.34 -3.67 6.48
N ILE A 68 9.27 -4.62 6.35
CA ILE A 68 10.73 -4.34 6.30
C ILE A 68 11.29 -4.32 4.86
N GLU A 69 10.42 -4.17 3.87
CA GLU A 69 10.75 -4.02 2.45
C GLU A 69 11.42 -5.25 1.79
N ARG A 70 11.35 -6.41 2.42
CA ARG A 70 11.80 -7.68 1.82
C ARG A 70 10.68 -8.28 0.96
N TYR A 71 10.45 -7.67 -0.19
CA TYR A 71 9.26 -7.94 -1.02
C TYR A 71 9.26 -9.31 -1.71
N TYR A 72 10.40 -9.91 -1.99
CA TYR A 72 10.47 -11.26 -2.54
C TYR A 72 10.02 -12.30 -1.52
N GLU A 73 10.53 -12.23 -0.30
CA GLU A 73 10.11 -13.13 0.78
C GLU A 73 8.66 -12.87 1.19
N ALA A 74 8.24 -11.60 1.21
CA ALA A 74 6.83 -11.26 1.43
C ALA A 74 5.92 -11.96 0.42
N HIS A 75 6.26 -11.89 -0.88
CA HIS A 75 5.52 -12.57 -1.94
C HIS A 75 5.44 -14.07 -1.70
N ASP A 76 6.56 -14.74 -1.43
CA ASP A 76 6.61 -16.19 -1.28
C ASP A 76 5.73 -16.70 -0.13
N PHE A 77 5.78 -16.03 1.03
CA PHE A 77 4.95 -16.40 2.17
C PHE A 77 3.48 -16.02 1.99
N LEU A 78 3.18 -14.90 1.35
CA LEU A 78 1.80 -14.54 1.02
C LEU A 78 1.20 -15.48 -0.03
N GLU A 79 1.97 -15.95 -1.01
CA GLU A 79 1.53 -17.00 -1.94
C GLU A 79 1.27 -18.34 -1.22
N ALA A 80 2.09 -18.69 -0.24
CA ALA A 80 1.82 -19.84 0.60
C ALA A 80 0.51 -19.70 1.38
N ALA A 81 0.22 -18.51 1.92
CA ALA A 81 -1.03 -18.22 2.60
C ALA A 81 -2.24 -18.26 1.65
N ARG A 82 -2.08 -17.80 0.39
CA ARG A 82 -3.15 -17.79 -0.62
C ARG A 82 -3.73 -19.16 -0.95
N LYS A 83 -2.95 -20.22 -0.76
CA LYS A 83 -3.43 -21.60 -0.93
C LYS A 83 -4.57 -21.96 0.04
N TYR A 84 -4.66 -21.29 1.18
CA TYR A 84 -5.68 -21.52 2.20
C TYR A 84 -6.90 -20.62 2.06
N ASP A 85 -6.67 -19.36 1.64
CA ASP A 85 -7.73 -18.36 1.46
C ASP A 85 -7.43 -17.48 0.24
N PRO A 86 -7.76 -17.97 -0.97
CA PRO A 86 -7.42 -17.30 -2.23
C PRO A 86 -8.23 -16.01 -2.48
N GLU A 87 -9.33 -15.82 -1.77
CA GLU A 87 -10.23 -14.67 -1.93
C GLU A 87 -10.04 -13.61 -0.82
N ASN A 88 -9.04 -13.75 0.02
CA ASN A 88 -8.76 -12.80 1.07
C ASN A 88 -8.27 -11.45 0.51
N VAL A 89 -9.12 -10.45 0.61
CA VAL A 89 -8.86 -9.11 0.03
C VAL A 89 -7.57 -8.49 0.58
N ASN A 90 -7.30 -8.62 1.89
CA ASN A 90 -6.09 -8.07 2.48
C ASN A 90 -4.84 -8.82 2.02
N LEU A 91 -4.91 -10.13 1.90
CA LEU A 91 -3.82 -10.95 1.36
C LEU A 91 -3.51 -10.53 -0.09
N LEU A 92 -4.52 -10.47 -0.95
CA LEU A 92 -4.38 -10.05 -2.34
C LEU A 92 -3.80 -8.63 -2.45
N TYR A 93 -4.19 -7.73 -1.55
CA TYR A 93 -3.61 -6.39 -1.48
C TYR A 93 -2.11 -6.43 -1.21
N TYR A 94 -1.66 -7.17 -0.18
CA TYR A 94 -0.23 -7.26 0.15
C TYR A 94 0.57 -8.01 -0.91
N LEU A 95 0.01 -9.04 -1.55
CA LEU A 95 0.60 -9.70 -2.71
C LEU A 95 0.82 -8.73 -3.86
N GLY A 96 -0.23 -8.02 -4.27
CA GLY A 96 -0.14 -7.05 -5.35
C GLY A 96 0.89 -5.95 -5.07
N ARG A 97 0.94 -5.45 -3.85
CA ARG A 97 1.92 -4.44 -3.41
C ARG A 97 3.35 -4.98 -3.40
N SER A 98 3.56 -6.24 -3.00
CA SER A 98 4.86 -6.89 -3.04
C SER A 98 5.31 -7.08 -4.49
N CYS A 99 4.42 -7.53 -5.36
CA CYS A 99 4.67 -7.70 -6.78
C CYS A 99 5.07 -6.39 -7.48
N ALA A 100 4.51 -5.25 -7.07
CA ALA A 100 4.86 -3.94 -7.63
C ALA A 100 6.34 -3.57 -7.41
N LYS A 101 6.97 -4.12 -6.37
CA LYS A 101 8.38 -3.87 -6.00
C LYS A 101 9.33 -4.98 -6.46
N THR A 102 8.83 -6.00 -7.15
CA THR A 102 9.58 -7.16 -7.65
C THR A 102 9.47 -7.28 -9.17
N SER A 103 9.83 -8.43 -9.73
CA SER A 103 9.68 -8.73 -11.17
C SER A 103 8.25 -9.09 -11.59
N TRP A 104 7.33 -9.38 -10.65
CA TRP A 104 5.96 -9.87 -10.92
C TRP A 104 4.91 -8.75 -11.06
N LYS A 105 5.28 -7.62 -11.68
CA LYS A 105 4.43 -6.41 -11.75
C LYS A 105 3.06 -6.65 -12.38
N LYS A 106 3.00 -7.46 -13.46
CA LYS A 106 1.74 -7.81 -14.14
C LYS A 106 0.83 -8.62 -13.22
N GLN A 107 1.38 -9.62 -12.56
CA GLN A 107 0.66 -10.44 -11.59
C GLN A 107 0.15 -9.61 -10.40
N GLY A 108 0.92 -8.59 -9.99
CA GLY A 108 0.47 -7.63 -8.98
C GLY A 108 -0.80 -6.87 -9.37
N VAL A 109 -0.94 -6.51 -10.65
CA VAL A 109 -2.20 -5.92 -11.17
C VAL A 109 -3.35 -6.91 -11.05
N GLU A 110 -3.16 -8.17 -11.46
CA GLU A 110 -4.19 -9.21 -11.40
C GLU A 110 -4.70 -9.44 -9.96
N TYR A 111 -3.80 -9.51 -8.96
CA TYR A 111 -4.19 -9.64 -7.56
C TYR A 111 -5.01 -8.46 -7.07
N LEU A 112 -4.64 -7.23 -7.45
CA LEU A 112 -5.37 -6.04 -7.02
C LEU A 112 -6.72 -5.91 -7.73
N GLU A 113 -6.83 -6.29 -9.00
CA GLU A 113 -8.10 -6.38 -9.70
C GLU A 113 -9.04 -7.41 -9.05
N GLN A 114 -8.51 -8.58 -8.68
CA GLN A 114 -9.27 -9.58 -7.95
C GLN A 114 -9.75 -9.03 -6.60
N ALA A 115 -8.87 -8.36 -5.83
CA ALA A 115 -9.22 -7.74 -4.56
C ALA A 115 -10.32 -6.69 -4.70
N ILE A 116 -10.29 -5.86 -5.76
CA ILE A 116 -11.32 -4.87 -6.07
C ILE A 116 -12.66 -5.56 -6.32
N ASN A 117 -12.67 -6.60 -7.13
CA ASN A 117 -13.90 -7.33 -7.48
C ASN A 117 -14.54 -8.02 -6.26
N LEU A 118 -13.73 -8.47 -5.30
CA LEU A 118 -14.17 -9.12 -4.07
C LEU A 118 -14.58 -8.13 -2.97
N SER A 119 -14.15 -6.87 -3.09
CA SER A 119 -14.41 -5.88 -2.02
C SER A 119 -15.86 -5.43 -2.02
N ILE A 120 -16.48 -5.49 -0.85
CA ILE A 120 -17.70 -4.69 -0.61
C ILE A 120 -17.26 -3.22 -0.60
N PRO A 121 -17.81 -2.35 -1.46
CA PRO A 121 -17.27 -1.00 -1.66
C PRO A 121 -17.44 -0.16 -0.40
N LYS A 122 -16.38 -0.09 0.40
CA LYS A 122 -16.14 0.98 1.37
C LYS A 122 -15.14 1.92 0.73
N ASP A 123 -15.44 3.21 0.63
CA ASP A 123 -14.60 4.18 -0.09
C ASP A 123 -13.13 4.14 0.32
N SER A 124 -12.84 4.03 1.63
CA SER A 124 -11.46 3.96 2.13
C SER A 124 -10.70 2.71 1.69
N SER A 125 -11.37 1.55 1.60
CA SER A 125 -10.76 0.30 1.13
C SER A 125 -10.49 0.38 -0.38
N MET A 126 -11.45 0.91 -1.13
CA MET A 126 -11.30 1.13 -2.58
C MET A 126 -10.16 2.09 -2.89
N VAL A 127 -10.03 3.19 -2.13
CA VAL A 127 -8.90 4.13 -2.27
C VAL A 127 -7.55 3.40 -2.12
N ARG A 128 -7.40 2.54 -1.10
CA ARG A 128 -6.17 1.75 -0.89
C ARG A 128 -5.87 0.82 -2.07
N LEU A 129 -6.88 0.12 -2.58
CA LEU A 129 -6.72 -0.81 -3.71
C LEU A 129 -6.31 -0.06 -4.98
N TYR A 130 -6.95 1.07 -5.27
CA TYR A 130 -6.59 1.91 -6.42
C TYR A 130 -5.19 2.53 -6.29
N ILE A 131 -4.72 2.88 -5.08
CA ILE A 131 -3.32 3.30 -4.87
C ILE A 131 -2.37 2.17 -5.27
N GLY A 132 -2.60 0.95 -4.75
CA GLY A 132 -1.77 -0.20 -5.07
C GLY A 132 -1.75 -0.53 -6.56
N MET A 133 -2.92 -0.54 -7.20
CA MET A 133 -3.05 -0.80 -8.64
C MET A 133 -2.34 0.27 -9.48
N THR A 134 -2.49 1.55 -9.11
CA THR A 134 -1.80 2.67 -9.77
C THR A 134 -0.28 2.50 -9.69
N ASP A 135 0.26 2.07 -8.54
CA ASP A 135 1.68 1.79 -8.38
C ASP A 135 2.14 0.61 -9.26
N CYS A 136 1.35 -0.45 -9.36
CA CYS A 136 1.65 -1.58 -10.25
C CYS A 136 1.70 -1.15 -11.72
N TYR A 137 0.71 -0.40 -12.19
CA TYR A 137 0.69 0.14 -13.55
C TYR A 137 1.90 1.05 -13.82
N LYS A 138 2.23 1.93 -12.87
CA LYS A 138 3.43 2.79 -12.96
C LYS A 138 4.71 1.96 -13.13
N MET A 139 4.90 0.94 -12.31
CA MET A 139 6.09 0.08 -12.37
C MET A 139 6.12 -0.80 -13.62
N ALA A 140 4.96 -1.17 -14.15
CA ALA A 140 4.82 -1.89 -15.41
C ALA A 140 4.90 -0.98 -16.66
N GLN A 141 5.01 0.34 -16.47
CA GLN A 141 4.99 1.37 -17.54
C GLN A 141 3.70 1.37 -18.38
N MET A 142 2.60 0.92 -17.78
CA MET A 142 1.26 0.88 -18.38
C MET A 142 0.57 2.22 -18.08
N TYR A 143 1.02 3.29 -18.74
CA TYR A 143 0.64 4.67 -18.40
C TYR A 143 -0.82 5.02 -18.71
N LYS A 144 -1.43 4.41 -19.72
CA LYS A 144 -2.86 4.60 -20.03
C LYS A 144 -3.74 4.01 -18.94
N GLU A 145 -3.43 2.79 -18.52
CA GLU A 145 -4.12 2.07 -17.44
C GLU A 145 -3.89 2.76 -16.09
N GLN A 146 -2.68 3.28 -15.86
CA GLN A 146 -2.38 4.10 -14.70
C GLN A 146 -3.27 5.34 -14.65
N LEU A 147 -3.40 6.07 -15.75
CA LEU A 147 -4.26 7.26 -15.83
C LEU A 147 -5.74 6.91 -15.60
N ALA A 148 -6.22 5.81 -16.20
CA ALA A 148 -7.59 5.34 -16.01
C ALA A 148 -7.86 5.00 -14.53
N SER A 149 -6.93 4.32 -13.88
CA SER A 149 -7.02 3.96 -12.45
C SER A 149 -7.09 5.20 -11.55
N ILE A 150 -6.22 6.20 -11.75
CA ILE A 150 -6.24 7.46 -10.98
C ILE A 150 -7.56 8.20 -11.20
N LYS A 151 -8.04 8.27 -12.45
CA LYS A 151 -9.30 8.93 -12.81
C LYS A 151 -10.50 8.26 -12.13
N GLU A 152 -10.57 6.94 -12.16
CA GLU A 152 -11.66 6.19 -11.53
C GLU A 152 -11.65 6.37 -10.01
N ARG A 153 -10.48 6.26 -9.37
CA ARG A 153 -10.30 6.56 -7.95
C ARG A 153 -10.85 7.94 -7.60
N TYR A 154 -10.43 8.99 -8.34
CA TYR A 154 -10.87 10.36 -8.08
C TYR A 154 -12.38 10.51 -8.24
N GLN A 155 -12.96 9.95 -9.31
CA GLN A 155 -14.36 10.12 -9.62
C GLN A 155 -15.32 9.40 -8.66
N LYS A 156 -14.92 8.23 -8.16
CA LYS A 156 -15.83 7.35 -7.41
C LYS A 156 -15.56 7.36 -5.90
N TYR A 157 -14.31 7.45 -5.47
CA TYR A 157 -13.93 7.11 -4.11
C TYR A 157 -13.14 8.19 -3.37
N ASP A 158 -12.50 9.15 -4.06
CA ASP A 158 -11.51 10.06 -3.47
C ASP A 158 -11.62 11.48 -4.05
N ARG A 159 -12.84 11.98 -4.20
CA ARG A 159 -13.14 13.28 -4.83
C ARG A 159 -12.55 14.48 -4.11
N GLN A 160 -12.30 14.37 -2.80
CA GLN A 160 -11.70 15.44 -2.02
C GLN A 160 -10.19 15.56 -2.22
N ASN A 161 -9.57 14.55 -2.78
CA ASN A 161 -8.14 14.53 -3.05
C ASN A 161 -7.83 15.19 -4.41
N HIS A 162 -7.96 16.52 -4.44
CA HIS A 162 -7.79 17.28 -5.68
C HIS A 162 -6.38 17.18 -6.27
N LYS A 163 -5.37 16.82 -5.46
CA LYS A 163 -4.01 16.55 -5.97
C LYS A 163 -3.99 15.50 -7.08
N LEU A 164 -4.92 14.55 -7.09
CA LEU A 164 -5.03 13.55 -8.16
C LEU A 164 -5.24 14.17 -9.54
N LEU A 165 -5.90 15.34 -9.64
CA LEU A 165 -6.01 16.07 -10.91
C LEU A 165 -4.64 16.56 -11.41
N TYR A 166 -3.80 17.05 -10.51
CA TYR A 166 -2.42 17.42 -10.83
C TYR A 166 -1.58 16.20 -11.25
N ASP A 167 -1.71 15.08 -10.53
CA ASP A 167 -1.01 13.84 -10.86
C ASP A 167 -1.44 13.29 -12.25
N MET A 168 -2.73 13.41 -12.61
CA MET A 168 -3.23 13.06 -13.95
C MET A 168 -2.66 13.99 -15.04
N ALA A 169 -2.54 15.30 -14.78
CA ALA A 169 -1.90 16.24 -15.70
C ALA A 169 -0.43 15.86 -15.93
N HIS A 170 0.30 15.58 -14.84
CA HIS A 170 1.70 15.19 -14.91
C HIS A 170 1.91 13.91 -15.75
N LEU A 171 1.08 12.88 -15.52
CA LEU A 171 1.14 11.63 -16.26
C LEU A 171 0.80 11.84 -17.74
N SER A 172 -0.23 12.65 -18.04
CA SER A 172 -0.63 12.98 -19.41
C SER A 172 0.49 13.68 -20.19
N PHE A 173 1.19 14.61 -19.56
CA PHE A 173 2.27 15.36 -20.21
C PHE A 173 3.53 14.53 -20.40
N PHE A 174 4.07 13.98 -19.31
CA PHE A 174 5.41 13.38 -19.33
C PHE A 174 5.43 11.98 -19.93
N ALA A 175 4.41 11.16 -19.67
CA ALA A 175 4.38 9.78 -20.12
C ALA A 175 3.55 9.59 -21.42
N LEU A 176 2.38 10.22 -21.50
CA LEU A 176 1.46 10.02 -22.63
C LEU A 176 1.63 11.06 -23.75
N LYS A 177 2.36 12.17 -23.51
CA LYS A 177 2.55 13.28 -24.45
C LYS A 177 1.25 13.92 -24.94
N ASP A 178 0.19 13.86 -24.11
CA ASP A 178 -1.13 14.39 -24.40
C ASP A 178 -1.32 15.78 -23.77
N ARG A 179 -0.95 16.84 -24.52
CA ARG A 179 -1.09 18.24 -24.08
C ARG A 179 -2.52 18.62 -23.77
N LYS A 180 -3.47 18.22 -24.62
CA LYS A 180 -4.88 18.58 -24.44
C LYS A 180 -5.47 18.04 -23.13
N SER A 181 -5.16 16.80 -22.79
CA SER A 181 -5.57 16.24 -21.49
C SER A 181 -4.82 16.90 -20.33
N THR A 182 -3.55 17.27 -20.52
CA THR A 182 -2.75 17.99 -19.52
C THR A 182 -3.40 19.32 -19.16
N GLU A 183 -3.70 20.17 -20.15
CA GLU A 183 -4.36 21.47 -19.95
C GLU A 183 -5.70 21.29 -19.21
N ARG A 184 -6.54 20.38 -19.67
CA ARG A 184 -7.83 20.10 -19.04
C ARG A 184 -7.71 19.69 -17.56
N TYR A 185 -6.74 18.87 -17.21
CA TYR A 185 -6.54 18.44 -15.83
C TYR A 185 -5.96 19.55 -14.97
N LEU A 186 -5.04 20.39 -15.50
CA LEU A 186 -4.52 21.55 -14.79
C LEU A 186 -5.61 22.58 -14.52
N GLU A 187 -6.44 22.91 -15.51
CA GLU A 187 -7.58 23.80 -15.32
C GLU A 187 -8.57 23.27 -14.28
N ALA A 188 -8.88 21.96 -14.36
CA ALA A 188 -9.76 21.32 -13.38
C ALA A 188 -9.17 21.39 -11.96
N PHE A 189 -7.87 21.21 -11.81
CA PHE A 189 -7.16 21.33 -10.54
C PHE A 189 -7.21 22.76 -10.00
N LEU A 190 -6.88 23.76 -10.83
CA LEU A 190 -6.87 25.16 -10.43
C LEU A 190 -8.27 25.66 -10.00
N LYS A 191 -9.35 25.14 -10.59
CA LYS A 191 -10.73 25.42 -10.18
C LYS A 191 -11.06 24.92 -8.77
N THR A 192 -10.29 23.99 -8.22
CA THR A 192 -10.48 23.48 -6.85
C THR A 192 -9.74 24.31 -5.79
N ARG A 193 -8.98 25.33 -6.20
CA ARG A 193 -8.22 26.19 -5.29
C ARG A 193 -9.15 26.94 -4.32
N PRO A 194 -8.98 26.81 -2.99
CA PRO A 194 -9.77 27.53 -2.02
C PRO A 194 -9.60 29.06 -2.15
N LYS A 195 -10.67 29.83 -1.96
CA LYS A 195 -10.61 31.30 -2.01
C LYS A 195 -9.84 31.90 -0.83
N ASP A 196 -9.92 31.24 0.34
CA ASP A 196 -9.26 31.65 1.58
C ASP A 196 -8.10 30.71 1.91
N GLU A 197 -7.15 30.59 1.01
CA GLU A 197 -6.03 29.67 1.12
C GLU A 197 -5.08 30.10 2.24
N LYS A 198 -5.09 29.40 3.37
CA LYS A 198 -3.97 29.44 4.32
C LYS A 198 -2.83 28.63 3.70
N ALA A 199 -1.72 29.28 3.40
CA ALA A 199 -0.56 28.64 2.82
C ALA A 199 -0.13 27.44 3.68
N GLU A 200 -0.39 26.22 3.23
CA GLU A 200 0.19 25.03 3.82
C GLU A 200 1.66 24.97 3.44
N GLN A 201 2.52 25.24 4.41
CA GLN A 201 3.96 25.12 4.23
C GLN A 201 4.36 23.65 4.06
N ALA A 202 5.38 23.43 3.25
CA ALA A 202 6.03 22.13 3.16
C ALA A 202 6.50 21.68 4.55
N LYS A 203 6.23 20.42 4.90
CA LYS A 203 6.59 19.80 6.18
C LYS A 203 7.47 18.59 5.94
N LEU A 204 8.35 18.28 6.89
CA LEU A 204 9.05 16.99 6.90
C LEU A 204 8.12 15.93 7.48
N ASN A 205 8.05 14.76 6.83
CA ASN A 205 7.35 13.61 7.39
C ASN A 205 8.21 12.91 8.47
N GLU A 206 7.68 11.87 9.08
CA GLU A 206 8.37 11.08 10.13
C GLU A 206 9.69 10.43 9.64
N LYS A 207 9.87 10.31 8.31
CA LYS A 207 11.09 9.80 7.67
C LYS A 207 12.08 10.90 7.27
N GLY A 208 11.78 12.17 7.59
CA GLY A 208 12.61 13.31 7.21
C GLY A 208 12.49 13.73 5.73
N GLU A 209 11.50 13.22 4.99
CA GLU A 209 11.26 13.58 3.60
C GLU A 209 10.39 14.84 3.50
N LEU A 210 10.69 15.73 2.55
CA LEU A 210 9.95 16.95 2.31
C LEU A 210 8.59 16.63 1.67
N VAL A 211 7.50 16.88 2.41
CA VAL A 211 6.13 16.78 1.91
C VAL A 211 5.65 18.18 1.56
N LEU A 212 5.39 18.41 0.26
CA LEU A 212 4.86 19.67 -0.23
C LEU A 212 3.39 19.83 0.14
N GLY A 213 3.01 21.00 0.67
CA GLY A 213 1.61 21.36 0.87
C GLY A 213 0.86 21.51 -0.45
N ILE A 214 -0.47 21.41 -0.42
CA ILE A 214 -1.33 21.52 -1.62
C ILE A 214 -1.14 22.85 -2.35
N THR A 215 -0.84 23.95 -1.64
CA THR A 215 -0.54 25.27 -2.19
C THR A 215 0.62 25.26 -3.18
N ASN A 216 1.65 24.47 -2.91
CA ASN A 216 2.80 24.36 -3.81
C ASN A 216 2.40 23.75 -5.16
N TYR A 217 1.47 22.80 -5.16
CA TYR A 217 0.95 22.19 -6.39
C TYR A 217 0.08 23.16 -7.19
N TYR A 218 -0.73 24.03 -6.54
CA TYR A 218 -1.49 25.08 -7.23
C TYR A 218 -0.57 26.09 -7.91
N ASN A 219 0.47 26.54 -7.24
CA ASN A 219 1.43 27.48 -7.83
C ASN A 219 2.21 26.85 -8.99
N ALA A 220 2.61 25.58 -8.85
CA ALA A 220 3.27 24.85 -9.95
C ALA A 220 2.32 24.66 -11.14
N ALA A 221 1.04 24.34 -10.91
CA ALA A 221 0.05 24.17 -11.96
C ALA A 221 -0.22 25.49 -12.73
N ASP A 222 -0.31 26.62 -12.03
CA ASP A 222 -0.48 27.95 -12.62
C ASP A 222 0.69 28.31 -13.58
N ASN A 223 1.91 28.09 -13.10
CA ASN A 223 3.11 28.33 -13.90
C ASN A 223 3.21 27.38 -15.12
N TRP A 224 2.84 26.14 -14.89
CA TRP A 224 2.89 25.13 -15.94
C TRP A 224 1.82 25.37 -17.03
N LEU A 225 0.59 25.74 -16.65
CA LEU A 225 -0.47 26.04 -17.61
C LEU A 225 -0.11 27.22 -18.54
N LYS A 226 0.66 28.19 -18.04
CA LYS A 226 1.18 29.32 -18.85
C LYS A 226 2.27 28.91 -19.85
N ALA A 227 2.93 27.77 -19.61
CA ALA A 227 4.06 27.27 -20.40
C ALA A 227 3.67 26.16 -21.41
N VAL A 228 2.49 25.58 -21.28
CA VAL A 228 1.97 24.51 -22.15
C VAL A 228 1.16 25.08 -23.30
#